data_f7340516a9f4ae2d37cdd0b8edbe61ed
#
_entry.id   f7340516a9f4ae2d37cdd0b8edbe61ed
#
_cell.length_a   1.000
_cell.length_b   1.000
_cell.length_c   1.000
_cell.angle_alpha   90.00
_cell.angle_beta   90.00
_cell.angle_gamma   90.00
#
_symmetry.space_group_name_H-M   'P 1'
#
loop_
_entity.id
_entity.type
_entity.pdbx_description
1 polymer ?
#
loop_
_entity_poly.entity_id
_entity_poly.type
_entity_poly.pdbx_seq_one_letter_code
_entity_poly.pdbx_strand_id
1 'polypeptide(L)'
;MYDALAEAQGATLPAAEPAPTATYGEVTGMVKATQDSPANLQSGVSRMVKQAGADTTVHNAIRDGAEWAWVPHGDACPFCRMLASNGWQRASKNLLKKGHAQHIHANCDCEFAVRFSREFDVSGYDPEEYLRQYREAGGDVNAWRRIDYAARKDVINAQKRAAYAAQAYRKDRGAVSEISLIRRSEEVKLSVRQVESYKTPVYVSDQATIKPKALHRINQNTEKALSDWGVSLDRKPKIIVVGDNELRGAVGIYDPCENVVYYAESVGKKTVQDASGGFGVIEAHEMWHMKQAEDFRQSGWVITRENRAEYLDALCKKCKGRIDKLGITRDNVRELSQYAADMYLGERFDEVEAEFMSLRRRK
;
A
#
# COMPACT_ATOMS: atom_id res chain seq x y z
N MET A 1 -29.85 14.23 -21.52
CA MET A 1 -30.28 13.08 -20.67
C MET A 1 -31.79 13.13 -20.40
N TYR A 2 -32.37 14.19 -19.81
CA TYR A 2 -33.82 14.27 -19.54
C TYR A 2 -34.65 14.15 -20.81
N ASP A 3 -34.31 14.92 -21.86
CA ASP A 3 -35.02 14.90 -23.16
C ASP A 3 -34.95 13.50 -23.81
N ALA A 4 -33.79 12.83 -23.73
CA ALA A 4 -33.66 11.48 -24.25
C ALA A 4 -34.50 10.46 -23.46
N LEU A 5 -34.68 10.65 -22.13
CA LEU A 5 -35.59 9.83 -21.35
C LEU A 5 -37.06 10.05 -21.72
N ALA A 6 -37.44 11.30 -21.99
CA ALA A 6 -38.78 11.63 -22.43
C ALA A 6 -39.07 11.01 -23.80
N GLU A 7 -38.15 11.14 -24.75
CA GLU A 7 -38.25 10.56 -26.09
C GLU A 7 -38.34 9.01 -26.02
N ALA A 8 -37.48 8.39 -25.22
CA ALA A 8 -37.50 6.92 -25.06
C ALA A 8 -38.80 6.37 -24.46
N GLN A 9 -39.52 7.19 -23.70
CA GLN A 9 -40.82 6.84 -23.12
C GLN A 9 -42.01 7.38 -23.97
N GLY A 10 -41.76 7.94 -25.16
CA GLY A 10 -42.79 8.47 -26.05
C GLY A 10 -43.48 9.73 -25.51
N ALA A 11 -42.90 10.45 -24.58
CA ALA A 11 -43.44 11.66 -24.02
C ALA A 11 -43.01 12.88 -24.84
N THR A 12 -43.98 13.69 -25.25
CA THR A 12 -43.74 14.98 -25.94
C THR A 12 -43.70 16.10 -24.90
N LEU A 13 -42.52 16.59 -24.57
CA LEU A 13 -42.31 17.58 -23.52
C LEU A 13 -41.52 18.78 -24.03
N PRO A 14 -41.60 19.95 -23.38
CA PRO A 14 -40.67 21.05 -23.65
C PRO A 14 -39.22 20.62 -23.37
N ALA A 15 -38.28 21.21 -24.11
CA ALA A 15 -36.84 20.97 -23.89
C ALA A 15 -36.44 21.12 -22.43
N ALA A 16 -35.50 20.31 -21.96
CA ALA A 16 -35.04 20.38 -20.59
C ALA A 16 -34.35 21.71 -20.30
N GLU A 17 -34.73 22.34 -19.19
CA GLU A 17 -34.08 23.52 -18.66
C GLU A 17 -33.02 23.12 -17.63
N PRO A 18 -31.77 23.64 -17.76
CA PRO A 18 -30.75 23.34 -16.76
C PRO A 18 -31.12 23.94 -15.40
N ALA A 19 -30.91 23.19 -14.33
CA ALA A 19 -30.99 23.75 -12.98
C ALA A 19 -29.86 24.77 -12.74
N PRO A 20 -30.04 25.72 -11.78
CA PRO A 20 -28.98 26.64 -11.42
C PRO A 20 -27.67 25.88 -11.11
N THR A 21 -26.56 26.34 -11.67
CA THR A 21 -25.24 25.80 -11.42
C THR A 21 -24.76 26.10 -10.00
N ALA A 22 -23.83 25.32 -9.50
CA ALA A 22 -23.19 25.58 -8.21
C ALA A 22 -22.59 27.01 -8.17
N THR A 23 -22.82 27.70 -7.09
CA THR A 23 -22.30 29.04 -6.86
C THR A 23 -20.78 29.03 -6.66
N TYR A 24 -20.14 30.16 -6.92
CA TYR A 24 -18.70 30.34 -6.64
C TYR A 24 -18.36 30.01 -5.19
N GLY A 25 -19.23 30.36 -4.22
CA GLY A 25 -19.05 30.05 -2.82
C GLY A 25 -19.04 28.52 -2.52
N GLU A 26 -19.96 27.78 -3.13
CA GLU A 26 -20.03 26.31 -2.97
C GLU A 26 -18.83 25.63 -3.59
N VAL A 27 -18.40 26.04 -4.79
CA VAL A 27 -17.19 25.49 -5.43
C VAL A 27 -15.94 25.78 -4.59
N THR A 28 -15.78 27.02 -4.13
CA THR A 28 -14.64 27.43 -3.30
C THR A 28 -14.63 26.72 -1.95
N GLY A 29 -15.80 26.54 -1.34
CA GLY A 29 -15.96 25.79 -0.09
C GLY A 29 -15.53 24.33 -0.26
N MET A 30 -15.97 23.67 -1.34
CA MET A 30 -15.58 22.30 -1.65
C MET A 30 -14.08 22.18 -1.91
N VAL A 31 -13.49 23.07 -2.71
CA VAL A 31 -12.05 23.08 -3.00
C VAL A 31 -11.25 23.25 -1.72
N LYS A 32 -11.60 24.22 -0.86
CA LYS A 32 -10.92 24.44 0.44
C LYS A 32 -10.99 23.20 1.34
N ALA A 33 -12.14 22.52 1.36
CA ALA A 33 -12.31 21.33 2.20
C ALA A 33 -11.55 20.08 1.69
N THR A 34 -11.12 20.09 0.43
CA THR A 34 -10.54 18.91 -0.23
C THR A 34 -9.14 19.12 -0.83
N GLN A 35 -8.59 20.35 -0.75
CA GLN A 35 -7.34 20.76 -1.41
C GLN A 35 -6.14 19.90 -1.02
N ASP A 36 -6.11 19.39 0.21
CA ASP A 36 -4.98 18.58 0.73
C ASP A 36 -4.99 17.12 0.22
N SER A 37 -6.00 16.72 -0.54
CA SER A 37 -6.16 15.37 -1.05
C SER A 37 -6.74 15.36 -2.47
N PRO A 38 -5.94 15.04 -3.50
CA PRO A 38 -6.42 14.92 -4.89
C PRO A 38 -7.61 13.96 -5.03
N ALA A 39 -7.63 12.85 -4.29
CA ALA A 39 -8.74 11.89 -4.30
C ALA A 39 -10.05 12.51 -3.75
N ASN A 40 -9.94 13.29 -2.65
CA ASN A 40 -11.11 13.99 -2.09
C ASN A 40 -11.60 15.09 -3.01
N LEU A 41 -10.68 15.83 -3.66
CA LEU A 41 -11.03 16.84 -4.65
C LEU A 41 -11.78 16.21 -5.83
N GLN A 42 -11.27 15.12 -6.39
CA GLN A 42 -11.94 14.38 -7.47
C GLN A 42 -13.33 13.91 -7.05
N SER A 43 -13.47 13.34 -5.85
CA SER A 43 -14.77 12.92 -5.30
C SER A 43 -15.72 14.10 -5.11
N GLY A 44 -15.22 15.25 -4.64
CA GLY A 44 -15.99 16.49 -4.48
C GLY A 44 -16.51 17.01 -5.81
N VAL A 45 -15.65 17.08 -6.84
CA VAL A 45 -16.04 17.50 -8.20
C VAL A 45 -17.06 16.53 -8.79
N SER A 46 -16.83 15.22 -8.71
CA SER A 46 -17.76 14.19 -9.20
C SER A 46 -19.14 14.33 -8.54
N ARG A 47 -19.19 14.58 -7.23
CA ARG A 47 -20.42 14.83 -6.50
C ARG A 47 -21.15 16.07 -7.03
N MET A 48 -20.45 17.18 -7.26
CA MET A 48 -21.07 18.41 -7.77
C MET A 48 -21.65 18.23 -9.16
N VAL A 49 -20.96 17.49 -10.04
CA VAL A 49 -21.46 17.17 -11.39
C VAL A 49 -22.71 16.29 -11.31
N LYS A 50 -22.70 15.23 -10.51
CA LYS A 50 -23.86 14.36 -10.29
C LYS A 50 -25.04 15.15 -9.69
N GLN A 51 -24.76 16.05 -8.74
CA GLN A 51 -25.77 16.92 -8.14
C GLN A 51 -26.44 17.82 -9.18
N ALA A 52 -25.67 18.50 -10.03
CA ALA A 52 -26.21 19.36 -11.08
C ALA A 52 -27.10 18.57 -12.06
N GLY A 53 -26.72 17.33 -12.42
CA GLY A 53 -27.55 16.45 -13.24
C GLY A 53 -28.84 16.04 -12.55
N ALA A 54 -28.77 15.66 -11.26
CA ALA A 54 -29.94 15.32 -10.46
C ALA A 54 -30.90 16.51 -10.29
N ASP A 55 -30.37 17.70 -9.98
CA ASP A 55 -31.18 18.93 -9.82
C ASP A 55 -31.87 19.31 -11.13
N THR A 56 -31.18 19.21 -12.26
CA THR A 56 -31.75 19.42 -13.59
C THR A 56 -32.89 18.42 -13.85
N THR A 57 -32.68 17.15 -13.55
CA THR A 57 -33.69 16.09 -13.73
C THR A 57 -34.92 16.36 -12.87
N VAL A 58 -34.71 16.64 -11.57
CA VAL A 58 -35.81 16.90 -10.62
C VAL A 58 -36.58 18.19 -11.00
N HIS A 59 -35.88 19.26 -11.41
CA HIS A 59 -36.49 20.51 -11.83
C HIS A 59 -37.47 20.30 -12.98
N ASN A 60 -37.01 19.60 -14.03
CA ASN A 60 -37.88 19.33 -15.20
C ASN A 60 -38.98 18.32 -14.87
N ALA A 61 -38.72 17.30 -14.05
CA ALA A 61 -39.72 16.35 -13.60
C ALA A 61 -40.87 17.04 -12.82
N ILE A 62 -40.56 18.08 -12.02
CA ILE A 62 -41.58 18.88 -11.32
C ILE A 62 -42.39 19.68 -12.31
N ARG A 63 -41.74 20.33 -13.31
CA ARG A 63 -42.41 21.11 -14.37
C ARG A 63 -43.40 20.23 -15.12
N ASP A 64 -42.99 19.04 -15.49
CA ASP A 64 -43.73 18.14 -16.37
C ASP A 64 -44.65 17.17 -15.62
N GLY A 65 -44.72 17.27 -14.29
CA GLY A 65 -45.59 16.44 -13.44
C GLY A 65 -45.25 14.97 -13.43
N ALA A 66 -44.01 14.62 -13.75
CA ALA A 66 -43.51 13.26 -13.81
C ALA A 66 -43.43 12.58 -12.40
N GLU A 67 -43.36 11.27 -12.41
CA GLU A 67 -42.93 10.52 -11.22
C GLU A 67 -41.41 10.29 -11.25
N TRP A 68 -40.82 10.21 -10.07
CA TRP A 68 -39.40 10.01 -9.91
C TRP A 68 -39.15 8.94 -8.84
N ALA A 69 -38.00 8.25 -8.93
CA ALA A 69 -37.54 7.32 -7.94
C ALA A 69 -36.03 7.41 -7.71
N TRP A 70 -35.60 7.08 -6.54
CA TRP A 70 -34.19 6.89 -6.22
C TRP A 70 -33.81 5.46 -6.57
N VAL A 71 -32.95 5.26 -7.57
CA VAL A 71 -32.55 3.93 -8.05
C VAL A 71 -31.10 3.66 -7.61
N PRO A 72 -30.90 2.72 -6.71
CA PRO A 72 -29.56 2.32 -6.29
C PRO A 72 -28.92 1.38 -7.32
N HIS A 73 -27.63 1.58 -7.57
CA HIS A 73 -26.82 0.72 -8.42
C HIS A 73 -25.68 0.07 -7.62
N GLY A 74 -25.23 -1.11 -8.09
CA GLY A 74 -24.09 -1.81 -7.54
C GLY A 74 -24.18 -2.03 -6.03
N ASP A 75 -23.11 -1.70 -5.31
CA ASP A 75 -22.98 -1.82 -3.86
C ASP A 75 -23.63 -0.66 -3.08
N ALA A 76 -24.86 -0.28 -3.45
CA ALA A 76 -25.55 0.82 -2.81
C ALA A 76 -25.63 0.65 -1.29
N CYS A 77 -25.29 1.71 -0.57
CA CYS A 77 -25.31 1.70 0.88
C CYS A 77 -26.74 1.63 1.45
N PRO A 78 -26.95 1.16 2.69
CA PRO A 78 -28.27 1.08 3.34
C PRO A 78 -29.06 2.38 3.32
N PHE A 79 -28.38 3.55 3.36
CA PHE A 79 -29.05 4.83 3.25
C PHE A 79 -29.71 5.04 1.88
N CYS A 80 -28.99 4.72 0.77
CA CYS A 80 -29.55 4.81 -0.57
C CYS A 80 -30.68 3.81 -0.78
N ARG A 81 -30.55 2.57 -0.26
CA ARG A 81 -31.62 1.56 -0.30
C ARG A 81 -32.85 1.99 0.51
N MET A 82 -32.66 2.67 1.65
CA MET A 82 -33.76 3.27 2.42
C MET A 82 -34.47 4.38 1.61
N LEU A 83 -33.73 5.24 0.91
CA LEU A 83 -34.35 6.22 0.01
C LEU A 83 -35.12 5.53 -1.13
N ALA A 84 -34.55 4.49 -1.71
CA ALA A 84 -35.15 3.71 -2.79
C ALA A 84 -36.43 2.97 -2.36
N SER A 85 -36.55 2.61 -1.09
CA SER A 85 -37.75 1.96 -0.54
C SER A 85 -39.02 2.81 -0.57
N ASN A 86 -38.88 4.12 -0.83
CA ASN A 86 -40.03 5.01 -1.02
C ASN A 86 -40.75 4.80 -2.37
N GLY A 87 -40.14 4.05 -3.29
CA GLY A 87 -40.73 3.78 -4.60
C GLY A 87 -40.86 5.01 -5.47
N TRP A 88 -41.72 4.88 -6.47
CA TRP A 88 -42.07 6.00 -7.39
C TRP A 88 -42.93 7.05 -6.68
N GLN A 89 -42.48 8.27 -6.75
CA GLN A 89 -43.16 9.42 -6.12
C GLN A 89 -43.41 10.52 -7.15
N ARG A 90 -44.54 11.20 -7.01
CA ARG A 90 -44.81 12.36 -7.85
C ARG A 90 -43.79 13.48 -7.57
N ALA A 91 -43.14 13.99 -8.60
CA ALA A 91 -42.27 15.13 -8.47
C ALA A 91 -43.05 16.38 -8.01
N SER A 92 -42.60 17.05 -6.99
CA SER A 92 -43.25 18.22 -6.43
C SER A 92 -42.25 19.23 -5.88
N LYS A 93 -42.64 20.51 -5.76
CA LYS A 93 -41.79 21.55 -5.14
C LYS A 93 -41.34 21.25 -3.71
N ASN A 94 -42.08 20.43 -3.01
CA ASN A 94 -41.68 19.97 -1.65
C ASN A 94 -40.46 19.06 -1.66
N LEU A 95 -40.19 18.41 -2.79
CA LEU A 95 -39.00 17.60 -3.01
C LEU A 95 -37.74 18.46 -2.92
N LEU A 96 -37.73 19.60 -3.60
CA LEU A 96 -36.61 20.55 -3.55
C LEU A 96 -36.42 21.15 -2.16
N LYS A 97 -37.53 21.47 -1.46
CA LYS A 97 -37.48 22.06 -0.12
C LYS A 97 -36.95 21.11 0.95
N LYS A 98 -37.15 19.81 0.79
CA LYS A 98 -36.68 18.79 1.74
C LYS A 98 -35.25 18.29 1.45
N GLY A 99 -34.58 18.85 0.45
CA GLY A 99 -33.19 18.54 0.11
C GLY A 99 -32.95 17.10 -0.32
N HIS A 100 -33.96 16.39 -0.84
CA HIS A 100 -33.81 15.02 -1.30
C HIS A 100 -32.77 14.89 -2.41
N ALA A 101 -32.66 15.91 -3.28
CA ALA A 101 -31.59 15.99 -4.27
C ALA A 101 -30.21 16.30 -3.67
N GLN A 102 -30.14 16.77 -2.43
CA GLN A 102 -28.88 17.12 -1.73
C GLN A 102 -28.21 15.93 -1.02
N HIS A 103 -28.81 14.73 -1.07
CA HIS A 103 -28.30 13.55 -0.37
C HIS A 103 -27.30 12.71 -1.18
N ILE A 104 -26.85 13.21 -2.35
CA ILE A 104 -25.79 12.57 -3.11
C ILE A 104 -24.49 12.71 -2.32
N HIS A 105 -23.99 11.57 -1.80
CA HIS A 105 -22.70 11.53 -1.12
C HIS A 105 -21.57 11.14 -2.08
N ALA A 106 -20.33 11.39 -1.68
CA ALA A 106 -19.18 10.98 -2.45
C ALA A 106 -19.18 9.45 -2.69
N ASN A 107 -18.82 9.04 -3.92
CA ASN A 107 -18.81 7.63 -4.36
C ASN A 107 -20.20 6.95 -4.37
N CYS A 108 -21.26 7.73 -4.51
CA CYS A 108 -22.61 7.21 -4.72
C CYS A 108 -22.84 6.92 -6.20
N ASP A 109 -23.23 5.69 -6.54
CA ASP A 109 -23.59 5.28 -7.90
C ASP A 109 -25.09 5.29 -8.15
N CYS A 110 -25.88 5.74 -7.16
CA CYS A 110 -27.32 5.86 -7.30
C CYS A 110 -27.70 7.04 -8.20
N GLU A 111 -28.84 6.92 -8.85
CA GLU A 111 -29.35 7.94 -9.74
C GLU A 111 -30.85 8.23 -9.50
N PHE A 112 -31.30 9.36 -10.03
CA PHE A 112 -32.72 9.67 -10.12
C PHE A 112 -33.27 9.11 -11.44
N ALA A 113 -34.20 8.17 -11.34
CA ALA A 113 -34.99 7.75 -12.47
C ALA A 113 -36.26 8.59 -12.53
N VAL A 114 -36.72 8.87 -13.74
CA VAL A 114 -37.97 9.61 -14.02
C VAL A 114 -38.85 8.78 -14.93
N ARG A 115 -40.14 8.73 -14.65
CA ARG A 115 -41.13 8.15 -15.57
C ARG A 115 -42.29 9.09 -15.82
N PHE A 116 -42.75 9.07 -17.07
CA PHE A 116 -43.87 9.85 -17.53
C PHE A 116 -45.14 9.02 -17.65
N SER A 117 -45.00 7.70 -17.67
CA SER A 117 -46.08 6.71 -17.64
C SER A 117 -45.81 5.67 -16.57
N ARG A 118 -46.87 5.14 -15.97
CA ARG A 118 -46.76 4.01 -14.99
C ARG A 118 -46.43 2.68 -15.64
N GLU A 119 -46.51 2.62 -16.95
CA GLU A 119 -46.09 1.42 -17.70
C GLU A 119 -44.57 1.28 -17.81
N PHE A 120 -43.84 2.39 -17.56
CA PHE A 120 -42.39 2.39 -17.55
C PHE A 120 -41.86 2.02 -16.17
N ASP A 121 -40.93 1.10 -16.11
CA ASP A 121 -40.23 0.74 -14.89
C ASP A 121 -38.75 0.52 -15.18
N VAL A 122 -37.92 0.63 -14.15
CA VAL A 122 -36.46 0.44 -14.23
C VAL A 122 -36.13 -1.00 -13.90
N SER A 123 -35.46 -1.68 -14.83
CA SER A 123 -35.05 -3.07 -14.65
C SER A 123 -34.19 -3.25 -13.40
N GLY A 124 -34.58 -4.19 -12.54
CA GLY A 124 -33.88 -4.47 -11.28
C GLY A 124 -34.18 -3.51 -10.14
N TYR A 125 -35.09 -2.54 -10.33
CA TYR A 125 -35.54 -1.67 -9.24
C TYR A 125 -36.71 -2.31 -8.50
N ASP A 126 -36.49 -2.72 -7.25
CA ASP A 126 -37.49 -3.34 -6.39
C ASP A 126 -37.61 -2.58 -5.05
N PRO A 127 -38.44 -1.54 -4.98
CA PRO A 127 -38.63 -0.75 -3.79
C PRO A 127 -39.27 -1.55 -2.62
N GLU A 128 -40.07 -2.59 -2.91
CA GLU A 128 -40.69 -3.40 -1.87
C GLU A 128 -39.66 -4.28 -1.16
N GLU A 129 -38.71 -4.84 -1.90
CA GLU A 129 -37.59 -5.59 -1.34
C GLU A 129 -36.72 -4.67 -0.42
N TYR A 130 -36.41 -3.46 -0.86
CA TYR A 130 -35.69 -2.49 0.01
C TYR A 130 -36.47 -2.13 1.25
N LEU A 131 -37.80 -1.96 1.14
CA LEU A 131 -38.65 -1.68 2.28
C LEU A 131 -38.69 -2.86 3.26
N ARG A 132 -38.74 -4.09 2.74
CA ARG A 132 -38.67 -5.32 3.53
C ARG A 132 -37.37 -5.36 4.36
N GLN A 133 -36.23 -5.17 3.69
CA GLN A 133 -34.91 -5.16 4.34
C GLN A 133 -34.80 -4.06 5.41
N TYR A 134 -35.34 -2.88 5.14
CA TYR A 134 -35.37 -1.77 6.08
C TYR A 134 -36.20 -2.11 7.34
N ARG A 135 -37.36 -2.73 7.15
CA ARG A 135 -38.22 -3.19 8.27
C ARG A 135 -37.58 -4.29 9.07
N GLU A 136 -36.93 -5.25 8.43
CA GLU A 136 -36.18 -6.32 9.10
C GLU A 136 -35.01 -5.78 9.94
N ALA A 137 -34.42 -4.66 9.52
CA ALA A 137 -33.43 -3.94 10.31
C ALA A 137 -34.01 -3.09 11.45
N GLY A 138 -35.32 -3.21 11.72
CA GLY A 138 -36.01 -2.47 12.79
C GLY A 138 -36.43 -1.06 12.39
N GLY A 139 -36.44 -0.69 11.11
CA GLY A 139 -36.78 0.65 10.64
C GLY A 139 -35.75 1.71 11.00
N ASP A 140 -34.54 1.32 11.32
CA ASP A 140 -33.41 2.21 11.64
C ASP A 140 -32.26 2.00 10.63
N VAL A 141 -31.93 3.05 9.89
CA VAL A 141 -30.87 3.03 8.88
C VAL A 141 -29.49 2.76 9.49
N ASN A 142 -29.26 3.16 10.74
CA ASN A 142 -27.98 2.90 11.41
C ASN A 142 -27.89 1.44 11.88
N ALA A 143 -28.99 0.85 12.31
CA ALA A 143 -29.08 -0.59 12.58
C ALA A 143 -28.82 -1.37 11.27
N TRP A 144 -29.45 -0.99 10.17
CA TRP A 144 -29.21 -1.60 8.87
C TRP A 144 -27.77 -1.47 8.41
N ARG A 145 -27.13 -0.30 8.59
CA ARG A 145 -25.70 -0.10 8.30
C ARG A 145 -24.80 -1.04 9.10
N ARG A 146 -25.11 -1.29 10.38
CA ARG A 146 -24.35 -2.24 11.21
C ARG A 146 -24.49 -3.67 10.72
N ILE A 147 -25.69 -4.09 10.34
CA ILE A 147 -25.96 -5.43 9.79
C ILE A 147 -25.23 -5.60 8.44
N ASP A 148 -25.39 -4.65 7.52
CA ASP A 148 -24.73 -4.66 6.20
C ASP A 148 -23.20 -4.67 6.34
N TYR A 149 -22.66 -3.87 7.23
CA TYR A 149 -21.21 -3.86 7.51
C TYR A 149 -20.75 -5.20 8.10
N ALA A 150 -21.47 -5.80 9.02
CA ALA A 150 -21.12 -7.07 9.62
C ALA A 150 -21.09 -8.20 8.58
N ALA A 151 -22.08 -8.24 7.67
CA ALA A 151 -22.16 -9.21 6.59
C ALA A 151 -21.00 -9.07 5.57
N ARG A 152 -20.53 -7.84 5.33
CA ARG A 152 -19.48 -7.56 4.32
C ARG A 152 -18.11 -7.25 4.91
N LYS A 153 -17.96 -7.32 6.22
CA LYS A 153 -16.74 -6.91 6.96
C LYS A 153 -15.45 -7.52 6.40
N ASP A 154 -15.46 -8.80 6.08
CA ASP A 154 -14.27 -9.49 5.60
C ASP A 154 -13.89 -9.05 4.18
N VAL A 155 -14.89 -8.85 3.31
CA VAL A 155 -14.70 -8.32 1.96
C VAL A 155 -14.20 -6.87 2.03
N ILE A 156 -14.84 -6.02 2.83
CA ILE A 156 -14.43 -4.62 3.04
C ILE A 156 -13.00 -4.55 3.59
N ASN A 157 -12.67 -5.38 4.56
CA ASN A 157 -11.32 -5.41 5.13
C ASN A 157 -10.28 -5.93 4.13
N ALA A 158 -10.64 -6.91 3.27
CA ALA A 158 -9.78 -7.38 2.19
C ALA A 158 -9.54 -6.27 1.14
N GLN A 159 -10.59 -5.58 0.72
CA GLN A 159 -10.50 -4.45 -0.21
C GLN A 159 -9.68 -3.29 0.37
N LYS A 160 -9.90 -2.93 1.65
CA LYS A 160 -9.08 -1.92 2.33
C LYS A 160 -7.61 -2.33 2.39
N ARG A 161 -7.31 -3.57 2.73
CA ARG A 161 -5.92 -4.08 2.74
C ARG A 161 -5.29 -3.99 1.35
N ALA A 162 -6.03 -4.38 0.30
CA ALA A 162 -5.57 -4.26 -1.09
C ALA A 162 -5.38 -2.80 -1.51
N ALA A 163 -6.32 -1.91 -1.16
CA ALA A 163 -6.22 -0.48 -1.45
C ALA A 163 -5.03 0.18 -0.72
N TYR A 164 -4.80 -0.14 0.56
CA TYR A 164 -3.62 0.33 1.30
C TYR A 164 -2.33 -0.19 0.71
N ALA A 165 -2.29 -1.46 0.30
CA ALA A 165 -1.13 -2.01 -0.39
C ALA A 165 -0.88 -1.31 -1.75
N ALA A 166 -1.94 -1.09 -2.53
CA ALA A 166 -1.86 -0.38 -3.81
C ALA A 166 -1.50 1.11 -3.63
N GLN A 167 -1.97 1.76 -2.56
CA GLN A 167 -1.65 3.16 -2.26
C GLN A 167 -0.21 3.32 -1.77
N ALA A 168 0.28 2.41 -0.93
CA ALA A 168 1.69 2.34 -0.55
C ALA A 168 2.57 2.12 -1.80
N TYR A 169 2.14 1.22 -2.69
CA TYR A 169 2.81 0.95 -3.96
C TYR A 169 2.78 2.13 -4.96
N ARG A 170 1.73 2.98 -4.92
CA ARG A 170 1.60 4.18 -5.77
C ARG A 170 2.37 5.38 -5.23
N LYS A 171 2.50 5.52 -3.91
CA LYS A 171 3.27 6.61 -3.28
C LYS A 171 4.77 6.49 -3.52
N ASP A 172 5.25 5.27 -3.75
CA ASP A 172 6.67 4.95 -3.91
C ASP A 172 7.02 4.57 -5.37
N ARG A 173 6.38 5.20 -6.36
CA ARG A 173 6.77 5.06 -7.77
C ARG A 173 8.07 5.81 -8.06
N GLY A 174 9.16 5.35 -7.47
CA GLY A 174 10.49 5.68 -7.97
C GLY A 174 10.73 5.09 -9.37
N ALA A 175 11.67 5.64 -10.09
CA ALA A 175 12.08 5.12 -11.38
C ALA A 175 12.47 3.63 -11.26
N VAL A 176 12.02 2.82 -12.20
CA VAL A 176 12.47 1.43 -12.32
C VAL A 176 13.94 1.46 -12.73
N SER A 177 14.79 0.77 -11.98
CA SER A 177 16.21 0.63 -12.24
C SER A 177 16.56 -0.84 -12.38
N GLU A 178 17.51 -1.16 -13.23
CA GLU A 178 18.11 -2.48 -13.31
C GLU A 178 19.37 -2.49 -12.46
N ILE A 179 19.48 -3.44 -11.54
CA ILE A 179 20.65 -3.63 -10.67
C ILE A 179 21.15 -5.07 -10.80
N SER A 180 22.45 -5.24 -10.88
CA SER A 180 23.09 -6.56 -10.95
C SER A 180 23.41 -7.07 -9.55
N LEU A 181 22.84 -8.22 -9.21
CA LEU A 181 23.23 -9.03 -8.04
C LEU A 181 24.22 -10.09 -8.49
N ILE A 182 25.44 -10.05 -7.96
CA ILE A 182 26.41 -11.12 -8.21
C ILE A 182 26.40 -12.12 -7.05
N ARG A 183 26.09 -13.34 -7.40
CA ARG A 183 25.94 -14.45 -6.48
C ARG A 183 26.75 -15.66 -6.98
N ARG A 184 27.76 -16.10 -6.23
CA ARG A 184 28.59 -17.26 -6.58
C ARG A 184 29.06 -17.25 -8.04
N SER A 185 29.54 -16.09 -8.54
CA SER A 185 29.96 -15.85 -9.93
C SER A 185 28.83 -15.82 -10.97
N GLU A 186 27.58 -15.90 -10.57
CA GLU A 186 26.41 -15.71 -11.44
C GLU A 186 25.89 -14.28 -11.29
N GLU A 187 25.74 -13.58 -12.40
CA GLU A 187 25.09 -12.27 -12.43
C GLU A 187 23.60 -12.43 -12.64
N VAL A 188 22.80 -11.89 -11.71
CA VAL A 188 21.35 -11.86 -11.81
C VAL A 188 20.91 -10.41 -11.93
N LYS A 189 20.19 -10.09 -12.99
CA LYS A 189 19.61 -8.78 -13.20
C LYS A 189 18.31 -8.67 -12.43
N LEU A 190 18.22 -7.66 -11.57
CA LEU A 190 17.06 -7.36 -10.76
C LEU A 190 16.37 -6.10 -11.28
N SER A 191 15.09 -6.19 -11.55
CA SER A 191 14.24 -5.02 -11.75
C SER A 191 13.78 -4.50 -10.37
N VAL A 192 14.20 -3.31 -10.00
CA VAL A 192 13.96 -2.74 -8.67
C VAL A 192 13.37 -1.35 -8.77
N ARG A 193 12.60 -0.96 -7.74
CA ARG A 193 12.02 0.37 -7.60
C ARG A 193 12.53 1.03 -6.34
N GLN A 194 12.91 2.29 -6.44
CA GLN A 194 13.29 3.08 -5.30
C GLN A 194 12.07 3.45 -4.46
N VAL A 195 12.25 3.40 -3.15
CA VAL A 195 11.28 3.84 -2.15
C VAL A 195 11.72 5.17 -1.59
N GLU A 196 11.07 6.26 -2.00
CA GLU A 196 11.52 7.64 -1.74
C GLU A 196 11.37 8.09 -0.28
N SER A 197 10.63 7.35 0.55
CA SER A 197 10.32 7.74 1.93
C SER A 197 11.48 7.58 2.92
N TYR A 198 12.63 7.06 2.49
CA TYR A 198 13.79 6.79 3.36
C TYR A 198 14.98 7.70 3.04
N LYS A 199 15.72 8.08 4.09
CA LYS A 199 16.99 8.83 3.95
C LYS A 199 18.12 7.97 3.38
N THR A 200 18.12 6.67 3.70
CA THR A 200 18.98 5.67 3.07
C THR A 200 18.33 5.24 1.75
N PRO A 201 19.05 5.11 0.65
CA PRO A 201 18.48 4.61 -0.60
C PRO A 201 17.96 3.18 -0.44
N VAL A 202 16.64 3.03 -0.45
CA VAL A 202 15.94 1.73 -0.33
C VAL A 202 15.27 1.40 -1.64
N TYR A 203 15.45 0.17 -2.09
CA TYR A 203 14.86 -0.38 -3.32
C TYR A 203 14.13 -1.68 -3.00
N VAL A 204 13.11 -1.99 -3.78
CA VAL A 204 12.36 -3.25 -3.69
C VAL A 204 12.30 -3.87 -5.08
N SER A 205 12.67 -5.15 -5.18
CA SER A 205 12.54 -5.93 -6.42
C SER A 205 11.08 -6.11 -6.81
N ASP A 206 10.80 -6.17 -8.10
CA ASP A 206 9.46 -6.44 -8.62
C ASP A 206 8.94 -7.84 -8.23
N GLN A 207 9.82 -8.76 -7.82
CA GLN A 207 9.47 -10.10 -7.33
C GLN A 207 9.26 -10.16 -5.82
N ALA A 208 9.62 -9.12 -5.08
CA ALA A 208 9.46 -9.09 -3.63
C ALA A 208 8.07 -8.61 -3.20
N THR A 209 7.48 -9.32 -2.24
CA THR A 209 6.20 -8.93 -1.62
C THR A 209 6.42 -8.59 -0.15
N ILE A 210 6.83 -7.38 0.13
CA ILE A 210 7.10 -6.91 1.49
C ILE A 210 6.09 -5.86 1.96
N LYS A 211 5.64 -5.99 3.23
CA LYS A 211 4.75 -5.00 3.83
C LYS A 211 5.53 -3.73 4.20
N PRO A 212 4.96 -2.52 4.02
CA PRO A 212 5.64 -1.25 4.36
C PRO A 212 6.20 -1.22 5.78
N LYS A 213 5.46 -1.75 6.76
CA LYS A 213 5.92 -1.84 8.16
C LYS A 213 7.15 -2.74 8.33
N ALA A 214 7.25 -3.82 7.55
CA ALA A 214 8.40 -4.71 7.59
C ALA A 214 9.61 -4.06 6.92
N LEU A 215 9.41 -3.41 5.78
CA LEU A 215 10.46 -2.64 5.09
C LEU A 215 11.01 -1.51 5.98
N HIS A 216 10.12 -0.77 6.64
CA HIS A 216 10.52 0.28 7.58
C HIS A 216 11.39 -0.27 8.72
N ARG A 217 11.04 -1.44 9.27
CA ARG A 217 11.82 -2.09 10.33
C ARG A 217 13.20 -2.54 9.85
N ILE A 218 13.29 -3.15 8.65
CA ILE A 218 14.59 -3.52 8.04
C ILE A 218 15.47 -2.28 7.92
N ASN A 219 14.93 -1.18 7.37
CA ASN A 219 15.69 0.07 7.24
C ASN A 219 16.15 0.61 8.61
N GLN A 220 15.26 0.65 9.61
CA GLN A 220 15.61 1.11 10.96
C GLN A 220 16.70 0.25 11.63
N ASN A 221 16.58 -1.09 11.50
CA ASN A 221 17.58 -2.00 12.06
C ASN A 221 18.93 -1.84 11.37
N THR A 222 18.94 -1.67 10.05
CA THR A 222 20.16 -1.41 9.26
C THR A 222 20.81 -0.09 9.70
N GLU A 223 20.04 1.00 9.79
CA GLU A 223 20.56 2.30 10.24
C GLU A 223 21.08 2.25 11.68
N LYS A 224 20.36 1.55 12.56
CA LYS A 224 20.81 1.32 13.94
C LYS A 224 22.11 0.53 13.97
N ALA A 225 22.26 -0.53 13.17
CA ALA A 225 23.50 -1.31 13.11
C ALA A 225 24.67 -0.47 12.63
N LEU A 226 24.50 0.33 11.60
CA LEU A 226 25.54 1.28 11.11
C LEU A 226 25.98 2.23 12.22
N SER A 227 25.04 2.81 12.95
CA SER A 227 25.33 3.71 14.07
C SER A 227 26.10 3.00 15.20
N ASP A 228 25.66 1.80 15.58
CA ASP A 228 26.30 1.02 16.65
C ASP A 228 27.73 0.59 16.29
N TRP A 229 28.02 0.37 15.00
CA TRP A 229 29.36 0.04 14.51
C TRP A 229 30.24 1.26 14.18
N GLY A 230 29.73 2.48 14.41
CA GLY A 230 30.46 3.71 14.13
C GLY A 230 30.77 3.93 12.63
N VAL A 231 29.96 3.38 11.76
CA VAL A 231 30.11 3.59 10.31
C VAL A 231 29.59 4.98 9.95
N SER A 232 30.39 5.77 9.22
CA SER A 232 29.98 7.11 8.78
C SER A 232 28.71 7.08 7.94
N LEU A 233 27.78 7.99 8.25
CA LEU A 233 26.51 8.12 7.52
C LEU A 233 26.67 8.58 6.07
N ASP A 234 27.85 9.13 5.71
CA ASP A 234 28.13 9.61 4.35
C ASP A 234 28.34 8.47 3.35
N ARG A 235 28.53 7.24 3.85
CA ARG A 235 28.75 6.03 3.03
C ARG A 235 27.71 4.94 3.28
N LYS A 236 26.47 5.33 3.54
CA LYS A 236 25.39 4.34 3.71
C LYS A 236 25.27 3.41 2.50
N PRO A 237 25.06 2.10 2.71
CA PRO A 237 24.83 1.18 1.61
C PRO A 237 23.47 1.45 0.96
N LYS A 238 23.31 1.10 -0.30
CA LYS A 238 21.99 0.93 -0.87
C LYS A 238 21.34 -0.32 -0.24
N ILE A 239 20.10 -0.23 0.18
CA ILE A 239 19.33 -1.36 0.70
C ILE A 239 18.43 -1.86 -0.41
N ILE A 240 18.50 -3.14 -0.76
CA ILE A 240 17.64 -3.76 -1.76
C ILE A 240 16.93 -4.94 -1.13
N VAL A 241 15.59 -4.89 -1.08
CA VAL A 241 14.79 -6.03 -0.66
C VAL A 241 14.35 -6.80 -1.89
N VAL A 242 14.62 -8.10 -1.87
CA VAL A 242 14.38 -9.02 -2.99
C VAL A 242 13.47 -10.17 -2.57
N GLY A 243 12.87 -10.85 -3.53
CA GLY A 243 12.11 -12.07 -3.27
C GLY A 243 13.01 -13.18 -2.70
N ASP A 244 12.46 -14.04 -1.84
CA ASP A 244 13.21 -15.13 -1.20
C ASP A 244 13.94 -16.02 -2.22
N ASN A 245 13.36 -16.24 -3.40
CA ASN A 245 13.94 -17.04 -4.49
C ASN A 245 15.14 -16.35 -5.14
N GLU A 246 15.23 -15.03 -5.12
CA GLU A 246 16.31 -14.27 -5.76
C GLU A 246 17.62 -14.42 -4.98
N LEU A 247 17.58 -14.68 -3.67
CA LEU A 247 18.77 -14.97 -2.84
C LEU A 247 19.08 -16.46 -2.66
N ARG A 248 18.27 -17.38 -3.22
CA ARG A 248 18.46 -18.85 -3.14
C ARG A 248 18.79 -19.36 -1.73
N GLY A 249 18.01 -18.94 -0.76
CA GLY A 249 18.12 -19.38 0.62
C GLY A 249 19.03 -18.54 1.52
N ALA A 250 19.79 -17.59 0.99
CA ALA A 250 20.40 -16.56 1.83
C ALA A 250 19.32 -15.56 2.29
N VAL A 251 19.43 -15.08 3.52
CA VAL A 251 18.52 -14.07 4.07
C VAL A 251 19.06 -12.65 3.97
N GLY A 252 20.38 -12.50 3.91
CA GLY A 252 21.10 -11.26 3.68
C GLY A 252 22.38 -11.49 2.88
N ILE A 253 22.85 -10.49 2.17
CA ILE A 253 24.14 -10.47 1.46
C ILE A 253 24.60 -9.00 1.38
N TYR A 254 25.78 -8.70 1.92
CA TYR A 254 26.45 -7.44 1.65
C TYR A 254 27.45 -7.58 0.49
N ASP A 255 27.33 -6.70 -0.49
CA ASP A 255 28.29 -6.60 -1.60
C ASP A 255 29.26 -5.44 -1.39
N PRO A 256 30.52 -5.72 -1.06
CA PRO A 256 31.51 -4.69 -0.80
C PRO A 256 31.95 -3.92 -2.06
N CYS A 257 31.81 -4.49 -3.26
CA CYS A 257 32.22 -3.83 -4.50
C CYS A 257 31.30 -2.67 -4.86
N GLU A 258 29.99 -2.86 -4.67
CA GLU A 258 28.96 -1.88 -5.03
C GLU A 258 28.43 -1.10 -3.82
N ASN A 259 28.84 -1.47 -2.61
CA ASN A 259 28.30 -0.96 -1.35
C ASN A 259 26.77 -1.12 -1.28
N VAL A 260 26.30 -2.33 -1.50
CA VAL A 260 24.88 -2.68 -1.53
C VAL A 260 24.61 -3.82 -0.55
N VAL A 261 23.52 -3.72 0.19
CA VAL A 261 23.01 -4.84 0.99
C VAL A 261 21.71 -5.33 0.39
N TYR A 262 21.62 -6.63 0.19
CA TYR A 262 20.42 -7.33 -0.25
C TYR A 262 19.81 -8.06 0.94
N TYR A 263 18.50 -7.90 1.14
CA TYR A 263 17.73 -8.65 2.12
C TYR A 263 16.61 -9.42 1.43
N ALA A 264 16.44 -10.69 1.79
CA ALA A 264 15.26 -11.44 1.40
C ALA A 264 14.00 -10.82 2.04
N GLU A 265 12.88 -10.83 1.34
CA GLU A 265 11.60 -10.31 1.88
C GLU A 265 11.18 -10.99 3.18
N SER A 266 11.60 -12.25 3.38
CA SER A 266 11.34 -13.03 4.59
C SER A 266 12.03 -12.48 5.84
N VAL A 267 13.07 -11.65 5.71
CA VAL A 267 13.69 -10.91 6.84
C VAL A 267 12.65 -10.03 7.55
N GLY A 268 11.63 -9.58 6.81
CA GLY A 268 10.48 -8.91 7.40
C GLY A 268 9.58 -9.79 8.29
N LYS A 269 9.74 -11.11 8.32
CA LYS A 269 8.92 -12.05 9.12
C LYS A 269 9.53 -12.30 10.49
N LYS A 270 8.68 -12.32 11.53
CA LYS A 270 9.12 -12.60 12.91
C LYS A 270 9.81 -13.95 13.04
N THR A 271 9.31 -14.98 12.36
CA THR A 271 9.85 -16.34 12.40
C THR A 271 11.28 -16.43 11.90
N VAL A 272 11.62 -15.67 10.85
CA VAL A 272 13.00 -15.63 10.31
C VAL A 272 13.92 -14.87 11.27
N GLN A 273 13.47 -13.74 11.82
CA GLN A 273 14.22 -12.98 12.81
C GLN A 273 14.49 -13.79 14.09
N ASP A 274 13.48 -14.51 14.59
CA ASP A 274 13.63 -15.36 15.78
C ASP A 274 14.61 -16.51 15.51
N ALA A 275 14.55 -17.15 14.33
CA ALA A 275 15.47 -18.22 13.94
C ALA A 275 16.93 -17.74 13.80
N SER A 276 17.14 -16.49 13.44
CA SER A 276 18.45 -15.85 13.30
C SER A 276 18.99 -15.25 14.62
N GLY A 277 18.38 -15.59 15.74
CA GLY A 277 18.78 -15.06 17.04
C GLY A 277 17.98 -13.80 17.48
N GLY A 278 17.05 -13.29 16.68
CA GLY A 278 16.07 -12.25 17.00
C GLY A 278 16.15 -10.98 16.15
N PHE A 279 15.32 -10.01 16.49
CA PHE A 279 15.18 -8.80 15.69
C PHE A 279 16.48 -8.02 15.54
N GLY A 280 16.83 -7.71 14.28
CA GLY A 280 17.96 -6.90 13.91
C GLY A 280 19.31 -7.63 13.88
N VAL A 281 19.34 -8.94 14.12
CA VAL A 281 20.60 -9.74 14.08
C VAL A 281 21.07 -9.88 12.63
N ILE A 282 20.17 -10.17 11.69
CA ILE A 282 20.50 -10.31 10.27
C ILE A 282 21.07 -8.97 9.75
N GLU A 283 20.38 -7.87 10.02
CA GLU A 283 20.79 -6.56 9.58
C GLU A 283 22.14 -6.15 10.23
N ALA A 284 22.34 -6.50 11.49
CA ALA A 284 23.62 -6.25 12.17
C ALA A 284 24.76 -7.08 11.58
N HIS A 285 24.51 -8.33 11.19
CA HIS A 285 25.47 -9.21 10.53
C HIS A 285 25.95 -8.61 9.21
N GLU A 286 25.03 -8.23 8.33
CA GLU A 286 25.37 -7.63 7.04
C GLU A 286 26.09 -6.27 7.20
N MET A 287 25.67 -5.48 8.17
CA MET A 287 26.36 -4.20 8.43
C MET A 287 27.73 -4.39 9.07
N TRP A 288 28.00 -5.54 9.74
CA TRP A 288 29.35 -5.86 10.14
C TRP A 288 30.26 -6.15 8.95
N HIS A 289 29.78 -6.84 7.91
CA HIS A 289 30.53 -6.99 6.65
C HIS A 289 30.84 -5.64 5.99
N MET A 290 29.90 -4.71 6.05
CA MET A 290 30.18 -3.34 5.59
C MET A 290 31.28 -2.67 6.42
N LYS A 291 31.26 -2.83 7.74
CA LYS A 291 32.32 -2.32 8.63
C LYS A 291 33.68 -2.93 8.31
N GLN A 292 33.72 -4.23 8.07
CA GLN A 292 34.95 -4.93 7.65
C GLN A 292 35.48 -4.35 6.32
N ALA A 293 34.63 -4.11 5.33
CA ALA A 293 35.02 -3.51 4.05
C ALA A 293 35.48 -2.06 4.23
N GLU A 294 34.83 -1.30 5.10
CA GLU A 294 35.24 0.09 5.39
C GLU A 294 36.62 0.15 6.07
N ASP A 295 36.92 -0.75 6.98
CA ASP A 295 38.24 -0.86 7.60
C ASP A 295 39.35 -1.15 6.56
N PHE A 296 39.04 -1.92 5.51
CA PHE A 296 39.95 -2.15 4.40
C PHE A 296 40.13 -0.91 3.54
N ARG A 297 39.04 -0.22 3.19
CA ARG A 297 39.10 1.03 2.43
C ARG A 297 39.91 2.11 3.15
N GLN A 298 39.74 2.24 4.48
CA GLN A 298 40.52 3.15 5.29
C GLN A 298 42.00 2.80 5.34
N SER A 299 42.39 1.52 5.12
CA SER A 299 43.76 1.09 4.97
C SER A 299 44.30 1.20 3.53
N GLY A 300 43.56 1.89 2.64
CA GLY A 300 43.98 2.18 1.25
C GLY A 300 43.54 1.15 0.21
N TRP A 301 42.73 0.17 0.56
CA TRP A 301 42.19 -0.78 -0.44
C TRP A 301 41.07 -0.17 -1.26
N VAL A 302 41.16 -0.41 -2.57
CA VAL A 302 40.02 -0.21 -3.51
C VAL A 302 39.44 -1.59 -3.80
N ILE A 303 38.23 -1.83 -3.30
CA ILE A 303 37.56 -3.14 -3.46
C ILE A 303 36.77 -3.11 -4.78
N THR A 304 37.15 -3.95 -5.72
CA THR A 304 36.53 -4.08 -7.05
C THR A 304 36.11 -5.52 -7.34
N ARG A 305 35.42 -5.74 -8.44
CA ARG A 305 35.05 -7.10 -8.88
C ARG A 305 36.27 -7.95 -9.21
N GLU A 306 37.27 -7.33 -9.80
CA GLU A 306 38.50 -7.99 -10.24
C GLU A 306 39.34 -8.49 -9.08
N ASN A 307 39.44 -7.71 -7.98
CA ASN A 307 40.26 -8.07 -6.82
C ASN A 307 39.46 -8.63 -5.65
N ARG A 308 38.17 -8.94 -5.86
CA ARG A 308 37.27 -9.43 -4.79
C ARG A 308 37.79 -10.69 -4.09
N ALA A 309 38.35 -11.62 -4.83
CA ALA A 309 38.91 -12.86 -4.26
C ALA A 309 40.10 -12.57 -3.34
N GLU A 310 41.02 -11.71 -3.78
CA GLU A 310 42.16 -11.27 -2.99
C GLU A 310 41.74 -10.51 -1.73
N TYR A 311 40.74 -9.61 -1.87
CA TYR A 311 40.14 -8.93 -0.72
C TYR A 311 39.55 -9.91 0.29
N LEU A 312 38.77 -10.92 -0.13
CA LEU A 312 38.18 -11.90 0.78
C LEU A 312 39.22 -12.74 1.49
N ASP A 313 40.31 -13.17 0.81
CA ASP A 313 41.42 -13.89 1.44
C ASP A 313 42.13 -13.01 2.50
N ALA A 314 42.42 -11.79 2.18
CA ALA A 314 43.03 -10.84 3.13
C ALA A 314 42.11 -10.54 4.32
N LEU A 315 40.78 -10.41 4.08
CA LEU A 315 39.77 -10.21 5.10
C LEU A 315 39.71 -11.43 6.04
N CYS A 316 39.59 -12.65 5.50
CA CYS A 316 39.55 -13.88 6.29
C CYS A 316 40.79 -14.04 7.20
N LYS A 317 41.99 -13.74 6.68
CA LYS A 317 43.21 -13.76 7.47
C LYS A 317 43.17 -12.75 8.65
N LYS A 318 42.72 -11.53 8.38
CA LYS A 318 42.55 -10.48 9.40
C LYS A 318 41.50 -10.88 10.46
N CYS A 319 40.35 -11.39 10.00
CA CYS A 319 39.29 -11.87 10.90
C CYS A 319 39.75 -13.08 11.75
N LYS A 320 40.49 -14.02 11.17
CA LYS A 320 41.08 -15.13 11.94
C LYS A 320 41.89 -14.65 13.13
N GLY A 321 42.78 -13.68 12.92
CA GLY A 321 43.57 -13.10 14.00
C GLY A 321 42.72 -12.35 15.06
N ARG A 322 41.55 -11.82 14.70
CA ARG A 322 40.61 -11.18 15.62
C ARG A 322 39.81 -12.18 16.43
N ILE A 323 39.25 -13.22 15.79
CA ILE A 323 38.49 -14.28 16.50
C ILE A 323 39.35 -15.10 17.42
N ASP A 324 40.64 -15.33 17.07
CA ASP A 324 41.61 -15.99 17.96
C ASP A 324 41.84 -15.18 19.25
N LYS A 325 41.96 -13.84 19.13
CA LYS A 325 42.07 -12.96 20.30
C LYS A 325 40.80 -12.93 21.15
N LEU A 326 39.63 -13.22 20.57
CA LEU A 326 38.37 -13.37 21.28
C LEU A 326 38.20 -14.74 21.93
N GLY A 327 39.18 -15.66 21.77
CA GLY A 327 39.14 -17.02 22.30
C GLY A 327 38.14 -17.93 21.56
N ILE A 328 37.73 -17.57 20.34
CA ILE A 328 36.85 -18.40 19.53
C ILE A 328 37.68 -19.45 18.81
N THR A 329 37.41 -20.69 19.13
CA THR A 329 38.15 -21.88 18.62
C THR A 329 37.18 -22.84 17.93
N ARG A 330 37.72 -23.88 17.29
CA ARG A 330 36.91 -24.93 16.68
C ARG A 330 36.01 -25.64 17.71
N ASP A 331 36.46 -25.74 18.95
CA ASP A 331 35.77 -26.49 19.99
C ASP A 331 34.59 -25.73 20.60
N ASN A 332 34.65 -24.37 20.62
CA ASN A 332 33.64 -23.55 21.25
C ASN A 332 32.81 -22.68 20.28
N VAL A 333 33.18 -22.60 19.00
CA VAL A 333 32.45 -21.76 18.01
C VAL A 333 30.99 -22.19 17.86
N ARG A 334 30.67 -23.46 18.10
CA ARG A 334 29.29 -23.96 18.04
C ARG A 334 28.39 -23.38 19.12
N GLU A 335 28.95 -22.86 20.20
CA GLU A 335 28.19 -22.15 21.23
C GLU A 335 27.64 -20.80 20.74
N LEU A 336 28.21 -20.24 19.67
CA LEU A 336 27.67 -19.06 19.03
C LEU A 336 26.42 -19.43 18.23
N SER A 337 26.58 -20.28 17.22
CA SER A 337 25.52 -20.80 16.38
C SER A 337 26.03 -21.95 15.52
N GLN A 338 25.13 -22.78 14.97
CA GLN A 338 25.50 -23.81 14.00
C GLN A 338 26.08 -23.16 12.73
N TYR A 339 25.54 -22.00 12.29
CA TYR A 339 26.08 -21.26 11.17
C TYR A 339 27.54 -20.86 11.37
N ALA A 340 27.89 -20.29 12.53
CA ALA A 340 29.27 -19.94 12.84
C ALA A 340 30.21 -21.16 12.83
N ALA A 341 29.76 -22.33 13.32
CA ALA A 341 30.54 -23.57 13.29
C ALA A 341 30.80 -24.04 11.85
N ASP A 342 29.79 -24.01 11.00
CA ASP A 342 29.91 -24.39 9.58
C ASP A 342 30.83 -23.42 8.82
N MET A 343 30.76 -22.13 9.10
CA MET A 343 31.63 -21.11 8.51
C MET A 343 33.07 -21.25 9.00
N TYR A 344 33.26 -21.58 10.27
CA TYR A 344 34.60 -21.83 10.81
C TYR A 344 35.31 -23.04 10.14
N LEU A 345 34.55 -24.13 9.90
CA LEU A 345 35.04 -25.28 9.17
C LEU A 345 35.37 -25.00 7.70
N GLY A 346 34.63 -24.08 7.10
CA GLY A 346 34.83 -23.57 5.74
C GLY A 346 35.88 -22.47 5.64
N GLU A 347 36.60 -22.16 6.72
CA GLU A 347 37.61 -21.08 6.81
C GLU A 347 37.05 -19.67 6.45
N ARG A 348 35.73 -19.47 6.58
CA ARG A 348 35.04 -18.20 6.39
C ARG A 348 35.04 -17.43 7.71
N PHE A 349 36.23 -17.01 8.14
CA PHE A 349 36.39 -16.31 9.43
C PHE A 349 35.75 -14.91 9.44
N ASP A 350 35.57 -14.32 8.29
CA ASP A 350 34.77 -13.10 8.11
C ASP A 350 33.33 -13.26 8.58
N GLU A 351 32.70 -14.40 8.23
CA GLU A 351 31.32 -14.75 8.63
C GLU A 351 31.25 -15.08 10.14
N VAL A 352 32.25 -15.80 10.66
CA VAL A 352 32.31 -16.11 12.09
C VAL A 352 32.40 -14.83 12.94
N GLU A 353 33.22 -13.87 12.51
CA GLU A 353 33.32 -12.56 13.18
C GLU A 353 32.01 -11.81 13.11
N ALA A 354 31.35 -11.76 11.92
CA ALA A 354 30.08 -11.08 11.73
C ALA A 354 28.97 -11.69 12.61
N GLU A 355 28.90 -13.01 12.69
CA GLU A 355 27.94 -13.71 13.55
C GLU A 355 28.18 -13.39 15.04
N PHE A 356 29.42 -13.48 15.51
CA PHE A 356 29.79 -13.13 16.88
C PHE A 356 29.40 -11.70 17.23
N MET A 357 29.71 -10.75 16.36
CA MET A 357 29.45 -9.34 16.61
C MET A 357 27.96 -9.03 16.60
N SER A 358 27.20 -9.61 15.67
CA SER A 358 25.76 -9.41 15.58
C SER A 358 25.00 -9.95 16.80
N LEU A 359 25.41 -11.09 17.33
CA LEU A 359 24.81 -11.70 18.53
C LEU A 359 25.21 -10.97 19.82
N ARG A 360 26.45 -10.48 19.93
CA ARG A 360 26.94 -9.74 21.11
C ARG A 360 26.28 -8.39 21.30
N ARG A 361 25.82 -7.75 20.23
CA ARG A 361 25.12 -6.45 20.27
C ARG A 361 23.89 -6.45 21.18
N ARG A 362 23.37 -7.63 21.55
CA ARG A 362 22.18 -7.78 22.40
C ARG A 362 22.44 -7.74 23.91
N LYS A 363 23.69 -7.90 24.31
CA LYS A 363 24.11 -7.83 25.73
C LYS A 363 24.57 -6.43 26.07
#